data_6838c0c2c33fe911a911cfc871b96f2a
#
_entry.id   6838c0c2c33fe911a911cfc871b96f2a
#
_cell.length_a   1.000
_cell.length_b   1.000
_cell.length_c   1.000
_cell.angle_alpha   90.00
_cell.angle_beta   90.00
_cell.angle_gamma   90.00
#
_symmetry.space_group_name_H-M   'P 1'
#
loop_
_entity.id
_entity.type
_entity.pdbx_description
1 polymer ?
#
loop_
_entity_poly.entity_id
_entity_poly.type
_entity_poly.pdbx_seq_one_letter_code
_entity_poly.pdbx_strand_id
1 'polypeptide(L)'
;MENEEQFADRAHYLQVVKLRPLFPVPLMTLPPVSPIVNPSVLSNITKPVLEMKLEDGSIFRMGGIPQNIALEIWQVLETRKINKNLPLDSPDPRLTLSQAIIELAEVKRARITDIIPQYNVYVAELDLIPEGFGKPITLQMVPSHAILVALRASAKIYVSRSIVEDAREEEIEERKEDEGYFDV
;
A
#
# COMPACT_ATOMS: atom_id res chain seq x y z
N MET A 1 27.70 -7.36 10.00
CA MET A 1 26.97 -7.65 8.75
C MET A 1 25.54 -7.10 8.78
N GLU A 2 24.76 -7.18 9.86
CA GLU A 2 23.40 -6.58 9.96
C GLU A 2 23.35 -5.06 9.78
N ASN A 3 24.41 -4.33 10.13
CA ASN A 3 24.44 -2.87 10.02
C ASN A 3 24.60 -2.33 8.60
N GLU A 4 25.31 -3.04 7.71
CA GLU A 4 25.55 -2.57 6.34
C GLU A 4 24.33 -2.75 5.44
N GLU A 5 23.59 -3.85 5.58
CA GLU A 5 22.31 -4.04 4.89
C GLU A 5 21.25 -3.01 5.31
N GLN A 6 21.20 -2.66 6.60
CA GLN A 6 20.29 -1.61 7.08
C GLN A 6 20.65 -0.21 6.55
N PHE A 7 21.93 0.07 6.32
CA PHE A 7 22.36 1.35 5.74
C PHE A 7 22.08 1.44 4.25
N ALA A 8 22.33 0.37 3.50
CA ALA A 8 22.02 0.30 2.07
C ALA A 8 20.50 0.42 1.82
N ASP A 9 19.67 -0.20 2.65
CA ASP A 9 18.21 -0.08 2.57
C ASP A 9 17.73 1.36 2.81
N ARG A 10 18.28 2.08 3.78
CA ARG A 10 17.89 3.48 4.07
C ARG A 10 18.26 4.46 2.96
N ALA A 11 19.27 4.15 2.14
CA ALA A 11 19.63 4.97 0.99
C ALA A 11 18.56 4.89 -0.11
N HIS A 12 17.92 3.72 -0.28
CA HIS A 12 17.02 3.46 -1.39
C HIS A 12 15.53 3.40 -1.01
N TYR A 13 15.19 3.26 0.27
CA TYR A 13 13.82 3.09 0.74
C TYR A 13 13.47 4.05 1.87
N LEU A 14 12.19 4.45 1.91
CA LEU A 14 11.58 5.21 2.98
C LEU A 14 10.63 4.33 3.77
N GLN A 15 10.74 4.34 5.10
CA GLN A 15 9.84 3.57 5.96
C GLN A 15 8.47 4.24 6.05
N VAL A 16 7.41 3.44 5.94
CA VAL A 16 6.03 3.87 6.20
C VAL A 16 5.83 3.96 7.72
N VAL A 17 5.56 5.17 8.21
CA VAL A 17 5.32 5.44 9.65
C VAL A 17 3.84 5.51 10.00
N LYS A 18 2.97 5.86 9.03
CA LYS A 18 1.52 5.80 9.16
C LYS A 18 0.91 5.33 7.85
N LEU A 19 -0.18 4.58 7.96
CA LEU A 19 -0.95 4.11 6.82
C LEU A 19 -2.44 4.25 7.13
N ARG A 20 -3.22 4.67 6.14
CA ARG A 20 -4.67 4.68 6.21
C ARG A 20 -5.29 4.38 4.85
N PRO A 21 -6.30 3.55 4.77
CA PRO A 21 -7.13 3.45 3.58
C PRO A 21 -8.11 4.62 3.52
N LEU A 22 -8.20 5.22 2.33
CA LEU A 22 -9.20 6.24 1.99
C LEU A 22 -10.24 5.58 1.11
N PHE A 23 -11.48 5.57 1.57
CA PHE A 23 -12.60 5.01 0.80
C PHE A 23 -13.24 6.12 -0.03
N PRO A 24 -13.63 5.82 -1.27
CA PRO A 24 -14.33 6.80 -2.10
C PRO A 24 -15.66 7.19 -1.46
N VAL A 25 -16.06 8.44 -1.68
CA VAL A 25 -17.39 8.91 -1.28
C VAL A 25 -18.44 8.11 -2.07
N PRO A 26 -19.50 7.60 -1.44
CA PRO A 26 -20.54 6.88 -2.16
C PRO A 26 -21.10 7.74 -3.30
N LEU A 27 -21.20 7.17 -4.49
CA LEU A 27 -21.73 7.85 -5.71
C LEU A 27 -23.11 8.48 -5.50
N MET A 28 -23.86 8.01 -4.52
CA MET A 28 -25.19 8.57 -4.15
C MET A 28 -25.11 10.00 -3.57
N THR A 29 -23.94 10.46 -3.15
CA THR A 29 -23.75 11.84 -2.64
C THR A 29 -23.25 12.80 -3.71
N LEU A 30 -22.93 12.30 -4.90
CA LEU A 30 -22.53 13.13 -6.02
C LEU A 30 -23.79 13.67 -6.75
N PRO A 31 -23.80 14.94 -7.16
CA PRO A 31 -24.87 15.45 -8.02
C PRO A 31 -24.96 14.60 -9.29
N PRO A 32 -26.15 14.49 -9.94
CA PRO A 32 -26.32 13.67 -11.13
C PRO A 32 -25.31 14.11 -12.20
N VAL A 33 -24.33 13.25 -12.44
CA VAL A 33 -23.24 13.53 -13.39
C VAL A 33 -23.81 13.40 -14.79
N SER A 34 -23.48 14.36 -15.66
CA SER A 34 -23.83 14.35 -17.08
C SER A 34 -23.42 13.00 -17.72
N PRO A 35 -24.22 12.45 -18.68
CA PRO A 35 -24.00 11.10 -19.23
C PRO A 35 -22.70 10.89 -20.04
N ILE A 36 -21.78 11.84 -20.01
CA ILE A 36 -20.54 11.84 -20.79
C ILE A 36 -19.32 11.36 -19.96
N VAL A 37 -19.51 10.87 -18.73
CA VAL A 37 -18.37 10.42 -17.93
C VAL A 37 -17.91 9.02 -18.43
N ASN A 38 -16.67 8.97 -18.88
CA ASN A 38 -16.05 7.73 -19.34
C ASN A 38 -16.07 6.66 -18.21
N PRO A 39 -16.62 5.46 -18.44
CA PRO A 39 -16.70 4.40 -17.43
C PRO A 39 -15.36 4.05 -16.76
N SER A 40 -14.24 4.19 -17.46
CA SER A 40 -12.90 3.97 -16.91
C SER A 40 -12.50 5.01 -15.87
N VAL A 41 -12.93 6.26 -16.02
CA VAL A 41 -12.70 7.33 -15.03
C VAL A 41 -13.52 7.06 -13.77
N LEU A 42 -14.78 6.65 -13.91
CA LEU A 42 -15.63 6.26 -12.78
C LEU A 42 -15.04 5.07 -12.01
N SER A 43 -14.45 4.10 -12.70
CA SER A 43 -13.85 2.93 -12.04
C SER A 43 -12.64 3.30 -11.17
N ASN A 44 -11.89 4.34 -11.52
CA ASN A 44 -10.75 4.81 -10.75
C ASN A 44 -11.18 5.67 -9.53
N ILE A 45 -12.24 6.48 -9.70
CA ILE A 45 -12.78 7.28 -8.60
C ILE A 45 -13.47 6.43 -7.53
N THR A 46 -13.91 5.20 -7.89
CA THR A 46 -14.64 4.32 -6.97
C THR A 46 -13.75 3.33 -6.21
N LYS A 47 -12.46 3.27 -6.50
CA LYS A 47 -11.54 2.36 -5.81
C LYS A 47 -10.89 3.03 -4.61
N PRO A 48 -10.69 2.29 -3.50
CA PRO A 48 -9.93 2.79 -2.36
C PRO A 48 -8.49 3.15 -2.73
N VAL A 49 -7.94 4.10 -1.98
CA VAL A 49 -6.54 4.54 -2.06
C VAL A 49 -5.88 4.27 -0.73
N LEU A 50 -4.65 3.77 -0.72
CA LEU A 50 -3.83 3.70 0.48
C LEU A 50 -2.96 4.94 0.55
N GLU A 51 -3.14 5.73 1.61
CA GLU A 51 -2.29 6.86 1.93
C GLU A 51 -1.26 6.44 2.97
N MET A 52 0.00 6.65 2.67
CA MET A 52 1.15 6.28 3.48
C MET A 52 1.96 7.53 3.82
N LYS A 53 2.11 7.83 5.11
CA LYS A 53 3.06 8.84 5.57
C LYS A 53 4.42 8.17 5.76
N LEU A 54 5.46 8.73 5.16
CA LEU A 54 6.82 8.22 5.18
C LEU A 54 7.65 8.86 6.30
N GLU A 55 8.79 8.29 6.63
CA GLU A 55 9.66 8.74 7.70
C GLU A 55 10.26 10.14 7.47
N ASP A 56 10.42 10.56 6.21
CA ASP A 56 10.83 11.91 5.82
C ASP A 56 9.71 12.95 5.91
N GLY A 57 8.50 12.54 6.32
CA GLY A 57 7.31 13.36 6.42
C GLY A 57 6.48 13.45 5.15
N SER A 58 6.97 12.93 4.02
CA SER A 58 6.22 12.91 2.76
C SER A 58 5.03 11.98 2.80
N ILE A 59 4.11 12.17 1.86
CA ILE A 59 2.91 11.36 1.69
C ILE A 59 3.01 10.67 0.34
N PHE A 60 2.85 9.35 0.35
CA PHE A 60 2.73 8.54 -0.86
C PHE A 60 1.32 7.95 -0.93
N ARG A 61 0.71 8.02 -2.11
CA ARG A 61 -0.64 7.50 -2.35
C ARG A 61 -0.62 6.44 -3.43
N MET A 62 -1.22 5.30 -3.12
CA MET A 62 -1.35 4.17 -4.04
C MET A 62 -2.82 3.89 -4.28
N GLY A 63 -3.27 4.07 -5.51
CA GLY A 63 -4.64 3.84 -5.95
C GLY A 63 -4.91 2.40 -6.39
N GLY A 64 -6.15 2.16 -6.82
CA GLY A 64 -6.54 0.89 -7.44
C GLY A 64 -6.65 -0.30 -6.49
N ILE A 65 -6.74 -0.07 -5.19
CA ILE A 65 -6.79 -1.12 -4.17
C ILE A 65 -8.14 -1.85 -4.23
N PRO A 66 -8.18 -3.19 -4.23
CA PRO A 66 -9.42 -3.94 -4.09
C PRO A 66 -10.12 -3.59 -2.78
N GLN A 67 -11.44 -3.34 -2.85
CA GLN A 67 -12.22 -2.87 -1.71
C GLN A 67 -12.16 -3.83 -0.51
N ASN A 68 -12.21 -5.13 -0.74
CA ASN A 68 -12.08 -6.14 0.31
C ASN A 68 -10.72 -6.07 1.02
N ILE A 69 -9.63 -5.87 0.28
CA ILE A 69 -8.27 -5.73 0.86
C ILE A 69 -8.15 -4.42 1.65
N ALA A 70 -8.70 -3.32 1.13
CA ALA A 70 -8.72 -2.05 1.86
C ALA A 70 -9.50 -2.14 3.16
N LEU A 71 -10.63 -2.87 3.19
CA LEU A 71 -11.40 -3.14 4.41
C LEU A 71 -10.62 -4.01 5.40
N GLU A 72 -9.95 -5.05 4.94
CA GLU A 72 -9.11 -5.88 5.80
C GLU A 72 -7.95 -5.06 6.41
N ILE A 73 -7.28 -4.24 5.61
CA ILE A 73 -6.24 -3.32 6.10
C ILE A 73 -6.82 -2.39 7.18
N TRP A 74 -7.98 -1.79 6.93
CA TRP A 74 -8.66 -0.93 7.89
C TRP A 74 -8.97 -1.66 9.20
N GLN A 75 -9.52 -2.87 9.13
CA GLN A 75 -9.82 -3.70 10.30
C GLN A 75 -8.56 -4.01 11.13
N VAL A 76 -7.47 -4.41 10.47
CA VAL A 76 -6.19 -4.66 11.14
C VAL A 76 -5.69 -3.41 11.88
N LEU A 77 -5.77 -2.24 11.24
CA LEU A 77 -5.34 -0.97 11.84
C LEU A 77 -6.22 -0.56 13.02
N GLU A 78 -7.55 -0.70 12.92
CA GLU A 78 -8.47 -0.37 14.01
C GLU A 78 -8.31 -1.32 15.19
N THR A 79 -8.21 -2.63 14.95
CA THR A 79 -7.98 -3.62 16.01
C THR A 79 -6.70 -3.32 16.80
N ARG A 80 -5.65 -2.89 16.12
CA ARG A 80 -4.38 -2.50 16.77
C ARG A 80 -4.45 -1.22 17.58
N LYS A 81 -5.33 -0.28 17.24
CA LYS A 81 -5.57 0.91 18.05
C LYS A 81 -6.21 0.55 19.38
N ILE A 82 -7.15 -0.41 19.37
CA ILE A 82 -7.90 -0.83 20.55
C ILE A 82 -7.03 -1.73 21.44
N ASN A 83 -6.34 -2.69 20.86
CA ASN A 83 -5.48 -3.61 21.60
C ASN A 83 -4.33 -4.12 20.75
N LYS A 84 -3.10 -3.72 21.09
CA LYS A 84 -1.88 -4.10 20.34
C LYS A 84 -1.61 -5.62 20.34
N ASN A 85 -2.19 -6.35 21.29
CA ASN A 85 -1.93 -7.77 21.50
C ASN A 85 -3.13 -8.66 21.17
N LEU A 86 -4.21 -8.10 20.60
CA LEU A 86 -5.37 -8.92 20.23
C LEU A 86 -4.99 -9.79 19.02
N PRO A 87 -5.20 -11.10 19.08
CA PRO A 87 -5.13 -11.95 17.90
C PRO A 87 -6.09 -11.39 16.83
N LEU A 88 -5.61 -11.29 15.60
CA LEU A 88 -6.43 -10.84 14.48
C LEU A 88 -7.28 -12.02 13.96
N ASP A 89 -7.97 -12.69 14.88
CA ASP A 89 -8.79 -13.85 14.55
C ASP A 89 -9.98 -13.41 13.70
N SER A 90 -10.04 -13.98 12.52
CA SER A 90 -11.22 -13.87 11.67
C SER A 90 -12.33 -14.75 12.26
N PRO A 91 -13.60 -14.31 12.32
CA PRO A 91 -14.70 -15.18 12.66
C PRO A 91 -14.91 -16.31 11.63
N ASP A 92 -14.32 -16.21 10.46
CA ASP A 92 -14.31 -17.26 9.45
C ASP A 92 -13.18 -18.26 9.78
N PRO A 93 -13.49 -19.55 9.96
CA PRO A 93 -12.48 -20.57 10.27
C PRO A 93 -11.54 -20.88 9.09
N ARG A 94 -11.84 -20.35 7.91
CA ARG A 94 -10.99 -20.54 6.73
C ARG A 94 -9.86 -19.53 6.75
N LEU A 95 -8.64 -20.02 6.55
CA LEU A 95 -7.46 -19.17 6.45
C LEU A 95 -7.51 -18.34 5.16
N THR A 96 -7.29 -17.05 5.28
CA THR A 96 -6.97 -16.21 4.12
C THR A 96 -5.52 -16.42 3.71
N LEU A 97 -5.15 -16.04 2.48
CA LEU A 97 -3.76 -16.13 2.02
C LEU A 97 -2.80 -15.38 2.96
N SER A 98 -3.20 -14.21 3.45
CA SER A 98 -2.37 -13.43 4.37
C SER A 98 -2.15 -14.14 5.71
N GLN A 99 -3.17 -14.84 6.24
CA GLN A 99 -3.05 -15.63 7.46
C GLN A 99 -2.15 -16.86 7.22
N ALA A 100 -2.36 -17.59 6.11
CA ALA A 100 -1.53 -18.75 5.79
C ALA A 100 -0.04 -18.40 5.69
N ILE A 101 0.29 -17.25 5.08
CA ILE A 101 1.69 -16.81 4.98
C ILE A 101 2.30 -16.58 6.37
N ILE A 102 1.60 -15.88 7.28
CA ILE A 102 2.16 -15.57 8.60
C ILE A 102 2.23 -16.79 9.53
N GLU A 103 1.44 -17.83 9.28
CA GLU A 103 1.55 -19.11 10.01
C GLU A 103 2.69 -19.99 9.53
N LEU A 104 3.09 -19.86 8.25
CA LEU A 104 4.10 -20.70 7.61
C LEU A 104 5.48 -20.02 7.52
N ALA A 105 5.56 -18.74 7.82
CA ALA A 105 6.80 -17.99 7.66
C ALA A 105 6.88 -16.76 8.59
N GLU A 106 8.08 -16.46 9.05
CA GLU A 106 8.38 -15.20 9.71
C GLU A 106 8.51 -14.10 8.66
N VAL A 107 7.59 -13.14 8.65
CA VAL A 107 7.62 -12.00 7.74
C VAL A 107 8.57 -10.94 8.28
N LYS A 108 9.59 -10.58 7.50
CA LYS A 108 10.60 -9.60 7.89
C LYS A 108 10.20 -8.17 7.51
N ARG A 109 9.77 -7.97 6.26
CA ARG A 109 9.36 -6.66 5.74
C ARG A 109 8.59 -6.80 4.42
N ALA A 110 7.84 -5.75 4.07
CA ALA A 110 7.32 -5.54 2.73
C ALA A 110 7.96 -4.29 2.13
N ARG A 111 8.26 -4.33 0.83
CA ARG A 111 8.83 -3.21 0.07
C ARG A 111 8.01 -2.97 -1.19
N ILE A 112 7.61 -1.74 -1.45
CA ILE A 112 7.11 -1.31 -2.76
C ILE A 112 8.34 -0.87 -3.53
N THR A 113 8.71 -1.64 -4.57
CA THR A 113 10.04 -1.58 -5.19
C THR A 113 10.07 -0.89 -6.53
N ASP A 114 8.98 -1.00 -7.29
CA ASP A 114 8.95 -0.56 -8.67
C ASP A 114 7.51 -0.26 -9.15
N ILE A 115 7.39 0.32 -10.33
CA ILE A 115 6.17 0.49 -11.09
C ILE A 115 6.35 -0.13 -12.47
N ILE A 116 5.34 -0.84 -12.96
CA ILE A 116 5.30 -1.31 -14.35
C ILE A 116 4.59 -0.23 -15.18
N PRO A 117 5.33 0.61 -15.95
CA PRO A 117 4.76 1.81 -16.57
C PRO A 117 3.64 1.50 -17.56
N GLN A 118 3.76 0.39 -18.30
CA GLN A 118 2.78 -0.04 -19.31
C GLN A 118 1.38 -0.30 -18.75
N TYR A 119 1.31 -0.65 -17.47
CA TYR A 119 0.05 -0.99 -16.78
C TYR A 119 -0.27 -0.02 -15.65
N ASN A 120 0.60 0.91 -15.34
CA ASN A 120 0.53 1.79 -14.17
C ASN A 120 0.26 1.01 -12.88
N VAL A 121 1.03 -0.07 -12.66
CA VAL A 121 0.86 -1.01 -11.55
C VAL A 121 2.14 -1.08 -10.74
N TYR A 122 2.01 -0.83 -9.44
CA TYR A 122 3.13 -0.99 -8.51
C TYR A 122 3.47 -2.45 -8.27
N VAL A 123 4.75 -2.72 -8.04
CA VAL A 123 5.31 -4.02 -7.66
C VAL A 123 5.73 -3.96 -6.21
N ALA A 124 5.51 -5.04 -5.48
CA ALA A 124 6.02 -5.17 -4.12
C ALA A 124 6.75 -6.50 -3.93
N GLU A 125 7.65 -6.47 -2.97
CA GLU A 125 8.40 -7.62 -2.49
C GLU A 125 8.09 -7.85 -1.01
N LEU A 126 7.95 -9.11 -0.65
CA LEU A 126 7.77 -9.57 0.71
C LEU A 126 8.97 -10.43 1.10
N ASP A 127 9.79 -9.96 2.04
CA ASP A 127 10.90 -10.73 2.59
C ASP A 127 10.39 -11.55 3.77
N LEU A 128 10.62 -12.86 3.72
CA LEU A 128 10.17 -13.78 4.75
C LEU A 128 11.15 -14.96 4.94
N ILE A 129 11.08 -15.58 6.10
CA ILE A 129 11.83 -16.81 6.40
C ILE A 129 10.80 -17.92 6.61
N PRO A 130 10.65 -18.87 5.66
CA PRO A 130 9.75 -20.00 5.84
C PRO A 130 10.14 -20.87 7.04
N GLU A 131 9.14 -21.39 7.74
CA GLU A 131 9.38 -22.29 8.86
C GLU A 131 10.19 -23.52 8.43
N GLY A 132 11.22 -23.87 9.21
CA GLY A 132 12.10 -24.99 8.91
C GLY A 132 13.17 -24.74 7.85
N PHE A 133 13.14 -23.65 7.09
CA PHE A 133 14.13 -23.38 6.03
C PHE A 133 15.36 -22.58 6.49
N GLY A 134 15.22 -21.73 7.50
CA GLY A 134 16.30 -20.93 8.09
C GLY A 134 16.97 -19.89 7.15
N LYS A 135 16.56 -19.81 5.89
CA LYS A 135 17.07 -18.84 4.92
C LYS A 135 15.96 -17.88 4.46
N PRO A 136 16.27 -16.58 4.35
CA PRO A 136 15.29 -15.61 3.83
C PRO A 136 15.01 -15.88 2.34
N ILE A 137 13.78 -15.68 1.96
CA ILE A 137 13.32 -15.64 0.57
C ILE A 137 12.56 -14.34 0.33
N THR A 138 12.55 -13.88 -0.91
CA THR A 138 11.79 -12.71 -1.35
C THR A 138 10.72 -13.16 -2.32
N LEU A 139 9.46 -12.83 -2.02
CA LEU A 139 8.33 -13.07 -2.89
C LEU A 139 7.88 -11.75 -3.54
N GLN A 140 7.79 -11.75 -4.86
CA GLN A 140 7.16 -10.66 -5.60
C GLN A 140 5.65 -10.83 -5.58
N MET A 141 4.90 -9.77 -5.24
CA MET A 141 3.45 -9.85 -5.12
C MET A 141 2.76 -8.49 -5.30
N VAL A 142 1.44 -8.52 -5.35
CA VAL A 142 0.61 -7.32 -5.43
C VAL A 142 0.81 -6.47 -4.17
N PRO A 143 1.10 -5.15 -4.28
CA PRO A 143 1.46 -4.31 -3.14
C PRO A 143 0.43 -4.31 -2.00
N SER A 144 -0.86 -4.24 -2.31
CA SER A 144 -1.90 -4.25 -1.28
C SER A 144 -1.91 -5.54 -0.44
N HIS A 145 -1.58 -6.68 -1.06
CA HIS A 145 -1.45 -7.94 -0.34
C HIS A 145 -0.17 -8.00 0.49
N ALA A 146 0.97 -7.52 -0.06
CA ALA A 146 2.22 -7.43 0.69
C ALA A 146 2.06 -6.56 1.95
N ILE A 147 1.41 -5.39 1.80
CA ILE A 147 1.09 -4.48 2.90
C ILE A 147 0.21 -5.18 3.95
N LEU A 148 -0.86 -5.88 3.53
CA LEU A 148 -1.76 -6.58 4.44
C LEU A 148 -1.03 -7.66 5.24
N VAL A 149 -0.19 -8.47 4.58
CA VAL A 149 0.64 -9.50 5.24
C VAL A 149 1.60 -8.85 6.23
N ALA A 150 2.33 -7.82 5.83
CA ALA A 150 3.26 -7.11 6.70
C ALA A 150 2.55 -6.48 7.92
N LEU A 151 1.38 -5.86 7.71
CA LEU A 151 0.56 -5.36 8.80
C LEU A 151 0.16 -6.48 9.76
N ARG A 152 -0.37 -7.60 9.29
CA ARG A 152 -0.75 -8.73 10.16
C ARG A 152 0.42 -9.27 10.95
N ALA A 153 1.59 -9.38 10.32
CA ALA A 153 2.83 -9.84 10.96
C ALA A 153 3.53 -8.80 11.85
N SER A 154 3.05 -7.55 11.93
CA SER A 154 3.76 -6.43 12.58
C SER A 154 5.11 -6.10 11.96
N ALA A 155 5.31 -6.48 10.72
CA ALA A 155 6.53 -6.23 9.96
C ALA A 155 6.55 -4.78 9.40
N LYS A 156 7.74 -4.28 9.13
CA LYS A 156 7.93 -2.95 8.57
C LYS A 156 7.55 -2.91 7.09
N ILE A 157 7.08 -1.75 6.65
CA ILE A 157 6.71 -1.48 5.25
C ILE A 157 7.58 -0.35 4.75
N TYR A 158 8.08 -0.48 3.54
CA TYR A 158 8.97 0.49 2.88
C TYR A 158 8.48 0.81 1.48
N VAL A 159 8.82 2.01 1.01
CA VAL A 159 8.58 2.46 -0.37
C VAL A 159 9.90 2.91 -0.97
N SER A 160 10.19 2.56 -2.22
CA SER A 160 11.36 3.02 -2.94
C SER A 160 11.35 4.55 -3.08
N ARG A 161 12.51 5.18 -2.86
CA ARG A 161 12.66 6.64 -3.01
C ARG A 161 12.38 7.08 -4.44
N SER A 162 12.81 6.33 -5.44
CA SER A 162 12.55 6.65 -6.84
C SER A 162 11.05 6.78 -7.12
N ILE A 163 10.24 5.82 -6.64
CA ILE A 163 8.78 5.88 -6.82
C ILE A 163 8.16 7.12 -6.15
N VAL A 164 8.67 7.49 -4.98
CA VAL A 164 8.16 8.66 -4.24
C VAL A 164 8.55 9.96 -4.96
N GLU A 165 9.74 10.01 -5.54
CA GLU A 165 10.23 11.15 -6.31
C GLU A 165 9.45 11.31 -7.61
N ASP A 166 9.27 10.22 -8.37
CA ASP A 166 8.47 10.20 -9.60
C ASP A 166 7.02 10.66 -9.34
N ALA A 167 6.38 10.13 -8.30
CA ALA A 167 5.01 10.53 -7.93
C ALA A 167 4.90 12.02 -7.54
N ARG A 168 5.94 12.60 -6.96
CA ARG A 168 5.98 14.04 -6.63
C ARG A 168 6.14 14.91 -7.88
N GLU A 169 6.93 14.47 -8.83
CA GLU A 169 7.13 15.17 -10.10
C GLU A 169 5.81 15.21 -10.88
N GLU A 170 5.09 14.08 -10.97
CA GLU A 170 3.78 14.00 -11.59
C GLU A 170 2.76 14.96 -10.93
N GLU A 171 2.67 14.98 -9.58
CA GLU A 171 1.76 15.91 -8.86
C GLU A 171 2.08 17.40 -9.13
N ILE A 172 3.36 17.73 -9.34
CA ILE A 172 3.79 19.10 -9.64
C ILE A 172 3.43 19.48 -11.08
N GLU A 173 3.56 18.58 -12.02
CA GLU A 173 3.21 18.81 -13.42
C GLU A 173 1.71 18.98 -13.60
N GLU A 174 0.89 18.11 -12.98
CA GLU A 174 -0.58 18.24 -13.00
C GLU A 174 -1.05 19.58 -12.44
N ARG A 175 -0.45 20.06 -11.34
CA ARG A 175 -0.80 21.38 -10.78
C ARG A 175 -0.46 22.54 -11.69
N LYS A 176 0.64 22.47 -12.42
CA LYS A 176 1.03 23.53 -13.38
C LYS A 176 0.11 23.58 -14.58
N GLU A 177 -0.39 22.44 -15.03
CA GLU A 177 -1.39 22.38 -16.10
C GLU A 177 -2.72 23.00 -15.66
N ASP A 178 -3.19 22.72 -14.43
CA ASP A 178 -4.43 23.30 -13.90
C ASP A 178 -4.34 24.82 -13.68
N GLU A 179 -3.20 25.34 -13.24
CA GLU A 179 -3.00 26.81 -13.07
C GLU A 179 -2.91 27.57 -14.41
N GLY A 180 -2.55 26.89 -15.51
CA GLY A 180 -2.45 27.49 -16.85
C GLY A 180 -3.80 27.75 -17.54
N TYR A 181 -4.91 27.27 -16.99
CA TYR A 181 -6.25 27.40 -17.61
C TYR A 181 -7.11 28.55 -17.09
N PHE A 182 -6.61 29.43 -16.22
CA PHE A 182 -7.40 30.51 -15.61
C PHE A 182 -7.06 31.93 -16.10
N ASP A 183 -6.38 32.10 -17.24
CA ASP A 183 -6.19 33.40 -17.88
C ASP A 183 -7.06 33.51 -19.14
N VAL A 184 -8.38 33.79 -18.98
CA VAL A 184 -9.25 34.38 -19.99
C VAL A 184 -10.24 35.34 -19.33
#